data_9e631477b92780fa4fa923a60672184a
#
_entry.id   9e631477b92780fa4fa923a60672184a
#
_cell.length_a   1.000
_cell.length_b   1.000
_cell.length_c   1.000
_cell.angle_alpha   90.00
_cell.angle_beta   90.00
_cell.angle_gamma   90.00
#
_symmetry.space_group_name_H-M   'P 1'
#
loop_
_entity.id
_entity.type
_entity.pdbx_description
1 polymer ?
#
loop_
_entity_poly.entity_id
_entity_poly.type
_entity_poly.pdbx_seq_one_letter_code
_entity_poly.pdbx_strand_id
1 'polypeptide(L)'
;MRSLSLLVSILMLAFLAGCAAYTRHELDARFGQPDPDRPPPTSVAASVPHYRHDVKRILDSRCLVCHGCYDSPCQLTLASYDGLRRGSNPSEVYGIRLLETDPTRIHIDAQTTAEWRQKDFRPVLNERDPTPEANREASVIYRLLQLKRTHPQPIGGVLPSAEFDFSLDRKQVCPTVETVAKLEADHPQWGMPFGMPALPDAEYQTLTDWIAAGAPYEPKPDLPAPQLERVAQWETFLNGDSKKSQLMARYVYEHWYLAHLYFSDLPQGEYFDLVRSKTPPGQPLQLIATRRPYDDPGVDRVYYRLRRVEDTLLSKTHMPYALNAARMAKMTTLFLTPDYAVGTLPSYEPAVASNPFIAFEALPAQARYRFMLDEAQYTVMGFIKGPVCRGQVALSVINDYSWVFFVDPDLTSSDHEAAFLAHQLDNLQLPAQQGSDVRLVLDWKKYSELETRYLRAKSEYTSTAFEGKNRPTLDAVWAGDGNNPNAALTIFRHEDSASVVQGLIGPQPQTAWLIGYPLLERIHYLLVAGYDVYGDVGHQLLTRMYMDFLRMEAQMNYLTLLPIDARDRVRDVWYRGASDDIKAYLDGSKAWFKPQTGITYQTDYPNAELQQRLQRRLEPVHNP
;
A
#
# COMPACT_ATOMS: atom_id res chain seq x y z
N MET A 1 47.15 14.14 13.25
CA MET A 1 46.41 13.93 12.01
C MET A 1 44.88 13.95 12.21
N ARG A 2 44.28 13.30 13.20
CA ARG A 2 42.82 13.29 13.44
C ARG A 2 42.22 14.69 13.74
N SER A 3 42.90 15.55 14.49
CA SER A 3 42.43 16.91 14.81
C SER A 3 42.43 17.86 13.58
N LEU A 4 43.39 17.71 12.69
CA LEU A 4 43.47 18.51 11.48
C LEU A 4 42.36 18.13 10.47
N SER A 5 42.04 16.83 10.35
CA SER A 5 40.93 16.32 9.55
C SER A 5 39.57 16.82 10.05
N LEU A 6 39.37 16.84 11.37
CA LEU A 6 38.15 17.36 12.00
C LEU A 6 37.99 18.87 11.75
N LEU A 7 39.08 19.63 11.87
CA LEU A 7 39.08 21.07 11.63
C LEU A 7 38.80 21.42 10.17
N VAL A 8 39.34 20.66 9.22
CA VAL A 8 39.07 20.80 7.78
C VAL A 8 37.61 20.45 7.47
N SER A 9 37.06 19.41 8.10
CA SER A 9 35.64 19.04 7.90
C SER A 9 34.69 20.10 8.46
N ILE A 10 35.00 20.69 9.65
CA ILE A 10 34.20 21.77 10.23
C ILE A 10 34.31 23.05 9.38
N LEU A 11 35.49 23.39 8.86
CA LEU A 11 35.67 24.54 7.97
C LEU A 11 34.95 24.35 6.64
N MET A 12 34.93 23.13 6.09
CA MET A 12 34.21 22.81 4.86
C MET A 12 32.69 22.89 5.06
N LEU A 13 32.18 22.38 6.18
CA LEU A 13 30.77 22.51 6.57
C LEU A 13 30.37 23.98 6.78
N ALA A 14 31.19 24.77 7.44
CA ALA A 14 30.96 26.19 7.65
C ALA A 14 30.98 26.99 6.32
N PHE A 15 31.86 26.62 5.39
CA PHE A 15 31.91 27.23 4.07
C PHE A 15 30.68 26.88 3.22
N LEU A 16 30.24 25.63 3.23
CA LEU A 16 29.01 25.20 2.54
C LEU A 16 27.75 25.87 3.12
N ALA A 17 27.66 25.96 4.44
CA ALA A 17 26.58 26.69 5.12
C ALA A 17 26.59 28.19 4.79
N GLY A 18 27.77 28.77 4.67
CA GLY A 18 27.97 30.18 4.28
C GLY A 18 27.50 30.46 2.85
N CYS A 19 27.80 29.59 1.90
CA CYS A 19 27.35 29.75 0.52
C CYS A 19 25.82 29.67 0.40
N ALA A 20 25.17 28.71 1.06
CA ALA A 20 23.72 28.58 1.03
C ALA A 20 23.02 29.79 1.69
N ALA A 21 23.56 30.29 2.81
CA ALA A 21 23.05 31.47 3.48
C ALA A 21 23.21 32.74 2.61
N TYR A 22 24.34 32.86 1.93
CA TYR A 22 24.56 33.97 0.99
C TYR A 22 23.58 33.94 -0.18
N THR A 23 23.41 32.80 -0.83
CA THR A 23 22.45 32.64 -1.94
C THR A 23 21.01 32.89 -1.48
N ARG A 24 20.63 32.45 -0.26
CA ARG A 24 19.33 32.76 0.32
C ARG A 24 19.15 34.27 0.49
N HIS A 25 20.15 34.96 1.03
CA HIS A 25 20.11 36.41 1.21
C HIS A 25 19.98 37.17 -0.10
N GLU A 26 20.68 36.73 -1.17
CA GLU A 26 20.53 37.31 -2.50
C GLU A 26 19.13 37.10 -3.08
N LEU A 27 18.56 35.89 -2.94
CA LEU A 27 17.19 35.59 -3.37
C LEU A 27 16.17 36.41 -2.60
N ASP A 28 16.33 36.55 -1.27
CA ASP A 28 15.48 37.37 -0.41
C ASP A 28 15.54 38.85 -0.80
N ALA A 29 16.72 39.36 -1.13
CA ALA A 29 16.91 40.73 -1.57
C ALA A 29 16.32 41.01 -2.97
N ARG A 30 16.37 40.00 -3.86
CA ARG A 30 15.92 40.16 -5.26
C ARG A 30 14.42 39.86 -5.42
N PHE A 31 13.89 38.89 -4.74
CA PHE A 31 12.55 38.34 -4.94
C PHE A 31 11.65 38.36 -3.70
N GLY A 32 12.06 39.02 -2.62
CA GLY A 32 11.30 39.05 -1.36
C GLY A 32 11.43 37.80 -0.51
N GLN A 33 10.86 37.87 0.70
CA GLN A 33 10.83 36.73 1.63
C GLN A 33 9.84 35.66 1.17
N PRO A 34 10.11 34.35 1.41
CA PRO A 34 9.16 33.30 1.10
C PRO A 34 7.91 33.37 2.00
N ASP A 35 6.75 33.22 1.38
CA ASP A 35 5.44 33.03 2.02
C ASP A 35 4.86 31.68 1.56
N PRO A 36 5.08 30.60 2.33
CA PRO A 36 4.64 29.25 1.97
C PRO A 36 3.12 29.12 1.84
N ASP A 37 2.36 29.86 2.64
CA ASP A 37 0.89 29.77 2.66
C ASP A 37 0.20 30.77 1.73
N ARG A 38 0.98 31.53 0.94
CA ARG A 38 0.39 32.39 -0.09
C ARG A 38 -0.54 31.58 -1.00
N PRO A 39 -1.81 32.00 -1.15
CA PRO A 39 -2.75 31.30 -2.02
C PRO A 39 -2.29 31.38 -3.48
N PRO A 40 -2.50 30.32 -4.29
CA PRO A 40 -2.22 30.41 -5.71
C PRO A 40 -3.13 31.42 -6.39
N PRO A 41 -2.71 32.01 -7.51
CA PRO A 41 -3.60 32.85 -8.30
C PRO A 41 -4.82 32.07 -8.77
N THR A 42 -6.02 32.60 -8.57
CA THR A 42 -7.30 32.00 -9.02
C THR A 42 -7.89 32.68 -10.25
N SER A 43 -7.51 33.93 -10.50
CA SER A 43 -7.92 34.69 -11.67
C SER A 43 -6.70 35.02 -12.52
N VAL A 44 -6.65 34.48 -13.73
CA VAL A 44 -5.58 34.70 -14.70
C VAL A 44 -6.13 35.08 -16.06
N ALA A 45 -5.29 35.69 -16.92
CA ALA A 45 -5.69 35.97 -18.30
C ALA A 45 -6.05 34.68 -19.04
N ALA A 46 -7.00 34.74 -19.97
CA ALA A 46 -7.44 33.59 -20.78
C ALA A 46 -6.32 32.91 -21.58
N SER A 47 -5.19 33.57 -21.75
CA SER A 47 -4.00 33.01 -22.41
C SER A 47 -3.11 32.15 -21.48
N VAL A 48 -3.35 32.17 -20.18
CA VAL A 48 -2.60 31.37 -19.21
C VAL A 48 -3.14 29.94 -19.18
N PRO A 49 -2.29 28.91 -19.29
CA PRO A 49 -2.74 27.52 -19.23
C PRO A 49 -3.44 27.18 -17.91
N HIS A 50 -4.53 26.40 -18.00
CA HIS A 50 -5.27 25.90 -16.85
C HIS A 50 -4.60 24.66 -16.25
N TYR A 51 -4.46 24.60 -14.92
CA TYR A 51 -3.85 23.45 -14.25
C TYR A 51 -4.55 22.14 -14.64
N ARG A 52 -5.87 22.07 -14.52
CA ARG A 52 -6.63 20.82 -14.70
C ARG A 52 -6.73 20.34 -16.14
N HIS A 53 -6.80 21.24 -17.11
CA HIS A 53 -7.05 20.91 -18.50
C HIS A 53 -5.77 20.80 -19.34
N ASP A 54 -4.78 21.61 -19.02
CA ASP A 54 -3.57 21.73 -19.84
C ASP A 54 -2.36 21.14 -19.12
N VAL A 55 -2.05 21.63 -17.90
CA VAL A 55 -0.84 21.28 -17.15
C VAL A 55 -0.88 19.85 -16.61
N LYS A 56 -1.98 19.47 -15.95
CA LYS A 56 -2.13 18.15 -15.33
C LYS A 56 -1.95 17.01 -16.32
N ARG A 57 -2.45 17.15 -17.55
CA ARG A 57 -2.27 16.14 -18.61
C ARG A 57 -0.80 15.91 -18.96
N ILE A 58 0.02 16.96 -18.95
CA ILE A 58 1.45 16.88 -19.19
C ILE A 58 2.13 16.20 -17.98
N LEU A 59 1.83 16.63 -16.77
CA LEU A 59 2.37 16.01 -15.56
C LEU A 59 2.03 14.52 -15.49
N ASP A 60 0.77 14.15 -15.74
CA ASP A 60 0.29 12.76 -15.71
C ASP A 60 1.01 11.88 -16.75
N SER A 61 1.24 12.39 -17.95
CA SER A 61 1.84 11.62 -19.05
C SER A 61 3.37 11.61 -19.06
N ARG A 62 4.03 12.62 -18.48
CA ARG A 62 5.49 12.81 -18.57
C ARG A 62 6.24 12.66 -17.25
N CYS A 63 5.57 12.88 -16.13
CA CYS A 63 6.24 13.01 -14.84
C CYS A 63 5.84 11.91 -13.83
N LEU A 64 4.59 11.45 -13.86
CA LEU A 64 4.08 10.49 -12.87
C LEU A 64 4.75 9.12 -12.92
N VAL A 65 5.36 8.73 -14.02
CA VAL A 65 6.13 7.48 -14.10
C VAL A 65 7.21 7.38 -13.01
N CYS A 66 7.78 8.54 -12.61
CA CYS A 66 8.75 8.63 -11.51
C CYS A 66 8.19 9.36 -10.28
N HIS A 67 7.31 10.34 -10.46
CA HIS A 67 6.83 11.24 -9.41
C HIS A 67 5.36 11.03 -9.04
N GLY A 68 4.88 9.79 -9.09
CA GLY A 68 3.49 9.45 -8.80
C GLY A 68 3.24 8.90 -7.40
N CYS A 69 4.26 8.34 -6.73
CA CYS A 69 4.13 7.71 -5.42
C CYS A 69 4.74 8.57 -4.31
N TYR A 70 4.41 8.30 -3.06
CA TYR A 70 5.00 9.01 -1.92
C TYR A 70 6.48 8.63 -1.67
N ASP A 71 6.94 7.49 -2.16
CA ASP A 71 8.36 7.08 -2.20
C ASP A 71 9.07 7.45 -3.52
N SER A 72 8.50 8.41 -4.26
CA SER A 72 9.09 8.97 -5.48
C SER A 72 10.42 9.68 -5.19
N PRO A 73 11.27 9.88 -6.20
CA PRO A 73 12.51 10.63 -6.02
C PRO A 73 12.27 11.97 -5.32
N CYS A 74 13.06 12.24 -4.27
CA CYS A 74 12.91 13.42 -3.41
C CYS A 74 11.52 13.55 -2.75
N GLN A 75 10.78 12.47 -2.56
CA GLN A 75 9.40 12.48 -2.10
C GLN A 75 8.49 13.46 -2.87
N LEU A 76 8.93 13.93 -4.05
CA LEU A 76 8.16 14.85 -4.87
C LEU A 76 7.07 14.09 -5.63
N THR A 77 5.81 14.27 -5.24
CA THR A 77 4.69 13.77 -6.03
C THR A 77 4.09 14.88 -6.89
N LEU A 78 3.80 14.53 -8.15
CA LEU A 78 3.18 15.42 -9.12
C LEU A 78 1.76 14.94 -9.49
N ALA A 79 1.22 14.01 -8.70
CA ALA A 79 -0.12 13.44 -8.89
C ALA A 79 -1.25 14.44 -8.60
N SER A 80 -0.97 15.47 -7.81
CA SER A 80 -1.90 16.57 -7.48
C SER A 80 -1.18 17.91 -7.40
N TYR A 81 -1.97 18.98 -7.36
CA TYR A 81 -1.45 20.33 -7.11
C TYR A 81 -0.83 20.44 -5.71
N ASP A 82 -1.43 19.79 -4.72
CA ASP A 82 -0.92 19.78 -3.35
C ASP A 82 0.44 19.08 -3.25
N GLY A 83 0.69 18.09 -4.11
CA GLY A 83 2.00 17.47 -4.24
C GLY A 83 3.10 18.42 -4.72
N LEU A 84 2.78 19.26 -5.70
CA LEU A 84 3.65 20.34 -6.15
C LEU A 84 3.90 21.37 -5.03
N ARG A 85 2.84 21.79 -4.31
CA ARG A 85 2.94 22.73 -3.20
C ARG A 85 3.69 22.17 -2.01
N ARG A 86 3.50 20.88 -1.69
CA ARG A 86 4.29 20.21 -0.68
C ARG A 86 5.79 20.31 -0.99
N GLY A 87 6.17 20.13 -2.25
CA GLY A 87 7.55 20.21 -2.70
C GLY A 87 8.35 18.92 -2.46
N SER A 88 9.67 19.06 -2.32
CA SER A 88 10.62 17.95 -2.26
C SER A 88 11.27 17.80 -0.88
N ASN A 89 11.60 16.56 -0.51
CA ASN A 89 12.37 16.22 0.69
C ASN A 89 13.43 15.14 0.33
N PRO A 90 14.70 15.31 0.70
CA PRO A 90 15.77 14.36 0.36
C PRO A 90 15.73 13.07 1.17
N SER A 91 14.95 13.00 2.25
CA SER A 91 14.83 11.81 3.09
C SER A 91 14.15 10.67 2.33
N GLU A 92 14.68 9.47 2.44
CA GLU A 92 14.02 8.29 1.85
C GLU A 92 12.87 7.83 2.75
N VAL A 93 11.70 7.63 2.17
CA VAL A 93 10.53 7.09 2.87
C VAL A 93 10.73 5.60 3.14
N TYR A 94 11.14 4.85 2.13
CA TYR A 94 11.38 3.42 2.20
C TYR A 94 12.85 3.11 1.93
N GLY A 95 13.59 2.67 2.94
CA GLY A 95 15.02 2.42 2.84
C GLY A 95 15.58 1.74 4.08
N ILE A 96 16.88 1.43 4.07
CA ILE A 96 17.59 0.85 5.22
C ILE A 96 17.87 1.96 6.23
N ARG A 97 16.93 2.23 7.12
CA ARG A 97 17.05 3.20 8.21
C ARG A 97 17.12 2.51 9.56
N LEU A 98 17.96 3.04 10.46
CA LEU A 98 18.08 2.54 11.84
C LEU A 98 17.00 3.13 12.77
N LEU A 99 16.39 4.25 12.38
CA LEU A 99 15.34 4.93 13.14
C LEU A 99 14.13 5.14 12.23
N GLU A 100 12.95 5.03 12.80
CA GLU A 100 11.73 5.43 12.13
C GLU A 100 11.69 6.93 11.84
N THR A 101 10.90 7.35 10.87
CA THR A 101 10.68 8.75 10.51
C THR A 101 9.20 9.12 10.65
N ASP A 102 8.93 10.41 10.80
CA ASP A 102 7.56 10.90 10.81
C ASP A 102 6.88 10.64 9.46
N PRO A 103 5.59 10.29 9.47
CA PRO A 103 4.81 10.17 8.26
C PRO A 103 4.73 11.49 7.48
N THR A 104 4.73 11.36 6.14
CA THR A 104 4.70 12.49 5.20
C THR A 104 3.64 12.32 4.12
N ARG A 105 2.51 11.69 4.46
CA ARG A 105 1.40 11.42 3.54
C ARG A 105 0.67 12.72 3.22
N ILE A 106 0.51 12.98 1.94
CA ILE A 106 -0.21 14.16 1.45
C ILE A 106 -1.67 14.13 1.93
N HIS A 107 -2.25 15.28 2.20
CA HIS A 107 -3.61 15.45 2.73
C HIS A 107 -3.86 14.83 4.12
N ILE A 108 -2.85 14.23 4.77
CA ILE A 108 -3.00 13.55 6.05
C ILE A 108 -2.08 14.17 7.12
N ASP A 109 -0.78 14.22 6.88
CA ASP A 109 0.22 14.49 7.93
C ASP A 109 0.59 15.97 8.06
N ALA A 110 0.07 16.82 7.18
CA ALA A 110 0.05 18.29 7.29
C ALA A 110 -1.09 18.87 6.45
N GLN A 111 -1.60 20.02 6.85
CA GLN A 111 -2.75 20.68 6.22
C GLN A 111 -2.34 21.96 5.47
N THR A 112 -1.20 22.56 5.81
CA THR A 112 -0.71 23.80 5.18
C THR A 112 0.68 23.59 4.59
N THR A 113 1.06 24.48 3.66
CA THR A 113 2.40 24.45 3.08
C THR A 113 3.46 24.82 4.11
N ALA A 114 3.17 25.73 5.04
CA ALA A 114 4.07 26.07 6.14
C ALA A 114 4.37 24.86 7.06
N GLU A 115 3.37 24.03 7.34
CA GLU A 115 3.59 22.77 8.10
C GLU A 115 4.51 21.82 7.34
N TRP A 116 4.41 21.73 6.02
CA TRP A 116 5.35 20.95 5.21
C TRP A 116 6.78 21.51 5.27
N ARG A 117 6.96 22.85 5.35
CA ARG A 117 8.29 23.47 5.54
C ARG A 117 8.88 23.09 6.90
N GLN A 118 8.05 22.96 7.95
CA GLN A 118 8.49 22.47 9.27
C GLN A 118 8.93 21.00 9.24
N LYS A 119 8.39 20.20 8.28
CA LYS A 119 8.79 18.81 8.03
C LYS A 119 9.93 18.68 6.99
N ASP A 120 10.72 19.74 6.80
CA ASP A 120 11.86 19.79 5.88
C ASP A 120 11.55 19.62 4.39
N PHE A 121 10.30 19.74 3.96
CA PHE A 121 9.99 19.86 2.56
C PHE A 121 10.43 21.21 2.00
N ARG A 122 11.04 21.20 0.83
CA ARG A 122 11.56 22.37 0.14
C ARG A 122 10.69 22.72 -1.06
N PRO A 123 10.44 24.02 -1.33
CA PRO A 123 9.60 24.44 -2.46
C PRO A 123 10.24 24.04 -3.78
N VAL A 124 9.41 23.57 -4.71
CA VAL A 124 9.77 23.36 -6.12
C VAL A 124 9.15 24.43 -7.02
N LEU A 125 8.13 25.14 -6.53
CA LEU A 125 7.55 26.36 -7.11
C LEU A 125 8.01 27.58 -6.32
N ASN A 126 7.84 28.78 -6.88
CA ASN A 126 8.17 30.04 -6.22
C ASN A 126 7.21 30.34 -5.05
N GLU A 127 7.76 30.61 -3.88
CA GLU A 127 7.03 31.08 -2.69
C GLU A 127 7.31 32.57 -2.38
N ARG A 128 8.10 33.27 -3.20
CA ARG A 128 8.49 34.67 -3.05
C ARG A 128 7.57 35.58 -3.85
N ASP A 129 7.94 36.84 -4.07
CA ASP A 129 7.13 37.79 -4.82
C ASP A 129 6.59 37.21 -6.14
N PRO A 130 5.29 37.39 -6.45
CA PRO A 130 4.63 36.71 -7.57
C PRO A 130 4.87 37.44 -8.91
N THR A 131 6.13 37.74 -9.22
CA THR A 131 6.50 38.28 -10.52
C THR A 131 6.86 37.17 -11.50
N PRO A 132 6.64 37.33 -12.82
CA PRO A 132 7.01 36.31 -13.80
C PRO A 132 8.51 35.95 -13.76
N GLU A 133 9.37 36.89 -13.40
CA GLU A 133 10.80 36.64 -13.24
C GLU A 133 11.07 35.75 -12.01
N ALA A 134 10.56 36.12 -10.83
CA ALA A 134 10.71 35.35 -9.62
C ALA A 134 10.06 33.95 -9.75
N ASN A 135 8.91 33.85 -10.41
CA ASN A 135 8.22 32.58 -10.65
C ASN A 135 9.07 31.61 -11.50
N ARG A 136 9.93 32.09 -12.38
CA ARG A 136 10.89 31.26 -13.13
C ARG A 136 12.16 30.99 -12.33
N GLU A 137 12.82 32.04 -11.87
CA GLU A 137 14.16 31.96 -11.28
C GLU A 137 14.18 31.27 -9.92
N ALA A 138 13.13 31.44 -9.09
CA ALA A 138 12.97 30.80 -7.80
C ALA A 138 12.18 29.48 -7.88
N SER A 139 11.90 28.94 -9.06
CA SER A 139 11.25 27.65 -9.26
C SER A 139 12.24 26.57 -9.70
N VAL A 140 12.49 25.59 -8.83
CA VAL A 140 13.37 24.45 -9.13
C VAL A 140 12.86 23.66 -10.32
N ILE A 141 11.54 23.42 -10.41
CA ILE A 141 10.94 22.68 -11.52
C ILE A 141 11.13 23.41 -12.86
N TYR A 142 10.98 24.73 -12.90
CA TYR A 142 11.24 25.51 -14.09
C TYR A 142 12.71 25.36 -14.53
N ARG A 143 13.64 25.53 -13.61
CA ARG A 143 15.07 25.48 -13.90
C ARG A 143 15.51 24.11 -14.41
N LEU A 144 14.98 23.02 -13.84
CA LEU A 144 15.28 21.67 -14.32
C LEU A 144 14.66 21.36 -15.69
N LEU A 145 13.48 21.91 -16.01
CA LEU A 145 12.90 21.83 -17.36
C LEU A 145 13.75 22.61 -18.36
N GLN A 146 14.19 23.81 -17.99
CA GLN A 146 15.07 24.64 -18.81
C GLN A 146 16.43 23.98 -19.04
N LEU A 147 17.02 23.38 -18.00
CA LEU A 147 18.26 22.63 -18.10
C LEU A 147 18.17 21.50 -19.13
N LYS A 148 17.09 20.73 -19.12
CA LYS A 148 16.83 19.67 -20.10
C LYS A 148 16.71 20.22 -21.52
N ARG A 149 16.09 21.39 -21.67
CA ARG A 149 15.92 22.03 -22.98
C ARG A 149 17.23 22.52 -23.56
N THR A 150 18.10 23.08 -22.72
CA THR A 150 19.41 23.60 -23.14
C THR A 150 20.46 22.51 -23.34
N HIS A 151 20.32 21.37 -22.67
CA HIS A 151 21.21 20.21 -22.73
C HIS A 151 20.41 18.94 -23.03
N PRO A 152 19.82 18.82 -24.25
CA PRO A 152 19.00 17.66 -24.59
C PRO A 152 19.88 16.42 -24.77
N GLN A 153 19.29 15.27 -24.38
CA GLN A 153 19.96 13.99 -24.63
C GLN A 153 19.74 13.52 -26.06
N PRO A 154 20.69 12.74 -26.62
CA PRO A 154 20.51 12.12 -27.93
C PRO A 154 19.31 11.18 -27.92
N ILE A 155 18.46 11.29 -28.94
CA ILE A 155 17.33 10.37 -29.13
C ILE A 155 17.86 9.02 -29.63
N GLY A 156 17.47 7.90 -29.00
CA GLY A 156 17.81 6.54 -29.42
C GLY A 156 19.20 6.06 -29.01
N GLY A 157 19.95 6.83 -28.23
CA GLY A 157 21.24 6.42 -27.68
C GLY A 157 21.11 5.62 -26.38
N VAL A 158 22.09 4.79 -26.07
CA VAL A 158 22.25 4.16 -24.76
C VAL A 158 22.79 5.22 -23.80
N LEU A 159 22.09 5.43 -22.68
CA LEU A 159 22.54 6.35 -21.64
C LEU A 159 23.77 5.80 -20.92
N PRO A 160 24.85 6.59 -20.72
CA PRO A 160 26.01 6.15 -19.97
C PRO A 160 25.63 5.84 -18.50
N SER A 161 25.85 4.61 -18.05
CA SER A 161 25.54 4.19 -16.68
C SER A 161 26.35 4.92 -15.61
N ALA A 162 27.51 5.45 -15.95
CA ALA A 162 28.33 6.28 -15.05
C ALA A 162 27.69 7.65 -14.75
N GLU A 163 26.83 8.15 -15.64
CA GLU A 163 26.15 9.45 -15.49
C GLU A 163 24.68 9.28 -15.12
N PHE A 164 24.04 8.22 -15.59
CA PHE A 164 22.63 7.93 -15.36
C PHE A 164 22.48 6.63 -14.57
N ASP A 165 22.39 6.76 -13.25
CA ASP A 165 22.12 5.64 -12.37
C ASP A 165 20.59 5.49 -12.18
N PHE A 166 20.04 4.37 -12.67
CA PHE A 166 18.63 3.99 -12.49
C PHE A 166 18.47 2.83 -11.48
N SER A 167 19.54 2.46 -10.79
CA SER A 167 19.48 1.42 -9.76
C SER A 167 18.56 1.83 -8.61
N LEU A 168 18.13 0.85 -7.83
CA LEU A 168 17.20 1.07 -6.71
C LEU A 168 17.88 1.71 -5.49
N ASP A 169 19.18 1.55 -5.39
CA ASP A 169 20.04 2.09 -4.33
C ASP A 169 20.75 3.38 -4.73
N ARG A 170 20.37 3.98 -5.89
CA ARG A 170 20.93 5.24 -6.34
C ARG A 170 20.76 6.34 -5.29
N LYS A 171 21.80 7.14 -5.11
CA LYS A 171 21.73 8.33 -4.27
C LYS A 171 20.85 9.39 -4.91
N GLN A 172 19.85 9.86 -4.18
CA GLN A 172 18.99 10.96 -4.61
C GLN A 172 19.72 12.30 -4.47
N VAL A 173 19.59 13.15 -5.49
CA VAL A 173 20.03 14.55 -5.44
C VAL A 173 18.79 15.43 -5.56
N CYS A 174 18.48 16.15 -4.50
CA CYS A 174 17.25 16.95 -4.37
C CYS A 174 17.64 18.43 -4.25
N PRO A 175 17.80 19.14 -5.38
CA PRO A 175 18.22 20.53 -5.34
C PRO A 175 17.13 21.43 -4.72
N THR A 176 17.57 22.46 -4.03
CA THR A 176 16.73 23.58 -3.59
C THR A 176 16.98 24.79 -4.50
N VAL A 177 16.21 25.85 -4.35
CA VAL A 177 16.41 27.09 -5.11
C VAL A 177 17.83 27.65 -4.89
N GLU A 178 18.42 27.43 -3.71
CA GLU A 178 19.78 27.87 -3.36
C GLU A 178 20.88 27.01 -3.98
N THR A 179 20.58 25.75 -4.30
CA THR A 179 21.60 24.78 -4.74
C THR A 179 21.44 24.34 -6.18
N VAL A 180 20.34 24.65 -6.85
CA VAL A 180 20.04 24.21 -8.22
C VAL A 180 21.08 24.72 -9.24
N ALA A 181 21.64 25.93 -9.05
CA ALA A 181 22.70 26.45 -9.90
C ALA A 181 23.97 25.58 -9.88
N LYS A 182 24.30 25.01 -8.73
CA LYS A 182 25.41 24.06 -8.59
C LYS A 182 25.10 22.76 -9.33
N LEU A 183 23.89 22.24 -9.21
CA LEU A 183 23.46 21.05 -9.95
C LEU A 183 23.57 21.27 -11.47
N GLU A 184 23.11 22.43 -11.96
CA GLU A 184 23.17 22.78 -13.39
C GLU A 184 24.61 22.81 -13.92
N ALA A 185 25.55 23.31 -13.10
CA ALA A 185 26.96 23.36 -13.47
C ALA A 185 27.63 21.99 -13.40
N ASP A 186 27.37 21.20 -12.36
CA ASP A 186 28.01 19.90 -12.13
C ASP A 186 27.43 18.80 -13.03
N HIS A 187 26.11 18.87 -13.31
CA HIS A 187 25.34 17.84 -14.02
C HIS A 187 24.41 18.43 -15.08
N PRO A 188 24.94 19.03 -16.15
CA PRO A 188 24.13 19.74 -17.16
C PRO A 188 23.10 18.84 -17.85
N GLN A 189 23.28 17.51 -17.88
CA GLN A 189 22.35 16.57 -18.51
C GLN A 189 21.25 16.05 -17.54
N TRP A 190 21.26 16.46 -16.27
CA TRP A 190 20.28 16.00 -15.26
C TRP A 190 19.00 16.83 -15.22
N GLY A 191 18.71 17.59 -16.25
CA GLY A 191 17.41 18.25 -16.39
C GLY A 191 16.25 17.26 -16.45
N MET A 192 15.04 17.75 -16.16
CA MET A 192 13.81 16.93 -16.13
C MET A 192 13.07 16.99 -17.48
N PRO A 193 12.52 15.86 -17.92
CA PRO A 193 12.49 14.51 -17.32
C PRO A 193 13.88 13.85 -17.32
N PHE A 194 14.29 13.30 -16.15
CA PHE A 194 15.61 12.70 -15.98
C PHE A 194 15.75 11.44 -16.85
N GLY A 195 16.84 11.34 -17.61
CA GLY A 195 17.11 10.20 -18.48
C GLY A 195 16.15 10.02 -19.66
N MET A 196 15.22 10.94 -19.87
CA MET A 196 14.23 10.93 -20.94
C MET A 196 14.47 12.07 -21.93
N PRO A 197 13.92 12.00 -23.15
CA PRO A 197 13.95 13.14 -24.07
C PRO A 197 13.34 14.41 -23.47
N ALA A 198 13.75 15.57 -23.99
CA ALA A 198 13.11 16.84 -23.65
C ALA A 198 11.62 16.82 -24.04
N LEU A 199 10.82 17.60 -23.33
CA LEU A 199 9.41 17.76 -23.67
C LEU A 199 9.25 18.38 -25.07
N PRO A 200 8.18 18.02 -25.81
CA PRO A 200 7.78 18.74 -27.01
C PRO A 200 7.60 20.24 -26.72
N ASP A 201 7.88 21.09 -27.72
CA ASP A 201 7.85 22.54 -27.57
C ASP A 201 6.53 23.07 -26.96
N ALA A 202 5.39 22.56 -27.42
CA ALA A 202 4.09 22.97 -26.92
C ALA A 202 3.88 22.59 -25.43
N GLU A 203 4.30 21.37 -25.01
CA GLU A 203 4.18 20.93 -23.62
C GLU A 203 5.12 21.73 -22.72
N TYR A 204 6.36 21.96 -23.17
CA TYR A 204 7.33 22.80 -22.46
C TYR A 204 6.78 24.22 -22.27
N GLN A 205 6.27 24.85 -23.33
CA GLN A 205 5.73 26.20 -23.29
C GLN A 205 4.52 26.27 -22.34
N THR A 206 3.61 25.31 -22.42
CA THR A 206 2.44 25.23 -21.52
C THR A 206 2.88 25.21 -20.04
N LEU A 207 3.85 24.37 -19.67
CA LEU A 207 4.33 24.30 -18.29
C LEU A 207 5.04 25.58 -17.86
N THR A 208 5.88 26.15 -18.72
CA THR A 208 6.66 27.34 -18.35
C THR A 208 5.83 28.61 -18.31
N ASP A 209 4.82 28.76 -19.14
CA ASP A 209 3.87 29.88 -19.08
C ASP A 209 2.99 29.79 -17.83
N TRP A 210 2.54 28.59 -17.50
CA TRP A 210 1.81 28.34 -16.28
C TRP A 210 2.64 28.68 -15.02
N ILE A 211 3.92 28.24 -14.97
CA ILE A 211 4.83 28.56 -13.87
C ILE A 211 5.07 30.08 -13.80
N ALA A 212 5.33 30.72 -14.96
CA ALA A 212 5.56 32.16 -15.03
C ALA A 212 4.37 32.98 -14.53
N ALA A 213 3.15 32.49 -14.70
CA ALA A 213 1.93 33.10 -14.18
C ALA A 213 1.71 32.87 -12.68
N GLY A 214 2.63 32.21 -11.97
CA GLY A 214 2.53 31.88 -10.55
C GLY A 214 1.84 30.58 -10.24
N ALA A 215 1.84 29.65 -11.20
CA ALA A 215 1.22 28.33 -11.08
C ALA A 215 -0.25 28.40 -10.61
N PRO A 216 -1.14 29.08 -11.34
CA PRO A 216 -2.55 29.22 -10.96
C PRO A 216 -3.24 27.88 -10.81
N TYR A 217 -4.19 27.80 -9.87
CA TYR A 217 -4.91 26.57 -9.55
C TYR A 217 -6.41 26.80 -9.43
N GLU A 218 -7.17 25.96 -10.10
CA GLU A 218 -8.61 25.87 -9.95
C GLU A 218 -8.96 24.58 -9.21
N PRO A 219 -9.70 24.65 -8.08
CA PRO A 219 -10.16 23.45 -7.37
C PRO A 219 -11.07 22.60 -8.26
N LYS A 220 -11.21 21.33 -7.92
CA LYS A 220 -12.23 20.49 -8.56
C LYS A 220 -13.61 21.10 -8.38
N PRO A 221 -14.48 21.04 -9.41
CA PRO A 221 -15.88 21.41 -9.25
C PRO A 221 -16.53 20.63 -8.11
N ASP A 222 -17.54 21.22 -7.48
CA ASP A 222 -18.32 20.52 -6.47
C ASP A 222 -18.88 19.20 -7.00
N LEU A 223 -19.07 18.23 -6.11
CA LEU A 223 -19.66 16.95 -6.47
C LEU A 223 -21.10 17.14 -6.96
N PRO A 224 -21.53 16.44 -8.03
CA PRO A 224 -22.92 16.43 -8.45
C PRO A 224 -23.84 15.91 -7.33
N ALA A 225 -25.08 16.42 -7.29
CA ALA A 225 -26.06 16.06 -6.27
C ALA A 225 -26.24 14.53 -6.06
N PRO A 226 -26.28 13.67 -7.11
CA PRO A 226 -26.37 12.23 -6.92
C PRO A 226 -25.16 11.65 -6.16
N GLN A 227 -23.96 12.18 -6.38
CA GLN A 227 -22.76 11.73 -5.65
C GLN A 227 -22.78 12.18 -4.19
N LEU A 228 -23.18 13.41 -3.91
CA LEU A 228 -23.37 13.91 -2.54
C LEU A 228 -24.39 13.07 -1.77
N GLU A 229 -25.48 12.68 -2.42
CA GLU A 229 -26.48 11.78 -1.83
C GLU A 229 -25.88 10.41 -1.46
N ARG A 230 -25.09 9.79 -2.36
CA ARG A 230 -24.41 8.52 -2.07
C ARG A 230 -23.39 8.66 -0.95
N VAL A 231 -22.62 9.74 -0.92
CA VAL A 231 -21.71 10.05 0.19
C VAL A 231 -22.48 10.09 1.50
N ALA A 232 -23.56 10.86 1.57
CA ALA A 232 -24.38 10.98 2.77
C ALA A 232 -24.99 9.64 3.22
N GLN A 233 -25.45 8.80 2.29
CA GLN A 233 -26.00 7.47 2.59
C GLN A 233 -24.92 6.56 3.21
N TRP A 234 -23.73 6.49 2.63
CA TRP A 234 -22.65 5.66 3.13
C TRP A 234 -22.07 6.19 4.44
N GLU A 235 -21.93 7.51 4.60
CA GLU A 235 -21.50 8.09 5.87
C GLU A 235 -22.55 7.83 6.98
N THR A 236 -23.84 7.89 6.67
CA THR A 236 -24.90 7.52 7.63
C THR A 236 -24.80 6.05 8.03
N PHE A 237 -24.60 5.14 7.07
CA PHE A 237 -24.45 3.71 7.34
C PHE A 237 -23.25 3.39 8.22
N LEU A 238 -22.10 4.03 7.98
CA LEU A 238 -20.87 3.79 8.72
C LEU A 238 -20.82 4.47 10.08
N ASN A 239 -21.75 5.37 10.41
CA ASN A 239 -21.73 6.14 11.66
C ASN A 239 -22.91 5.87 12.58
N GLY A 240 -23.51 4.68 12.51
CA GLY A 240 -24.55 4.25 13.44
C GLY A 240 -24.08 4.28 14.91
N ASP A 241 -25.00 4.59 15.84
CA ASP A 241 -24.68 4.84 17.25
C ASP A 241 -24.49 3.56 18.08
N SER A 242 -25.06 2.43 17.66
CA SER A 242 -24.88 1.18 18.41
C SER A 242 -23.42 0.74 18.45
N LYS A 243 -22.99 0.12 19.55
CA LYS A 243 -21.61 -0.45 19.63
C LYS A 243 -21.35 -1.47 18.53
N LYS A 244 -22.36 -2.20 18.11
CA LYS A 244 -22.31 -3.15 16.99
C LYS A 244 -21.97 -2.42 15.66
N SER A 245 -22.67 -1.30 15.38
CA SER A 245 -22.39 -0.47 14.20
C SER A 245 -21.00 0.16 14.26
N GLN A 246 -20.59 0.65 15.43
CA GLN A 246 -19.27 1.26 15.62
C GLN A 246 -18.13 0.25 15.42
N LEU A 247 -18.30 -0.98 15.94
CA LEU A 247 -17.32 -2.05 15.78
C LEU A 247 -17.21 -2.50 14.31
N MET A 248 -18.37 -2.67 13.64
CA MET A 248 -18.41 -2.94 12.19
C MET A 248 -17.68 -1.83 11.41
N ALA A 249 -18.00 -0.57 11.67
CA ALA A 249 -17.41 0.54 10.94
C ALA A 249 -15.90 0.66 11.16
N ARG A 250 -15.40 0.38 12.38
CA ARG A 250 -13.96 0.28 12.65
C ARG A 250 -13.32 -0.85 11.86
N TYR A 251 -13.93 -2.04 11.82
CA TYR A 251 -13.45 -3.18 11.04
C TYR A 251 -13.38 -2.84 9.55
N VAL A 252 -14.45 -2.27 9.00
CA VAL A 252 -14.50 -1.83 7.61
C VAL A 252 -13.41 -0.80 7.30
N TYR A 253 -13.24 0.21 8.15
CA TYR A 253 -12.21 1.22 7.97
C TYR A 253 -10.80 0.61 7.97
N GLU A 254 -10.48 -0.26 8.93
CA GLU A 254 -9.15 -0.89 9.02
C GLU A 254 -8.85 -1.81 7.82
N HIS A 255 -9.89 -2.25 7.07
CA HIS A 255 -9.73 -3.02 5.83
C HIS A 255 -9.76 -2.14 4.56
N TRP A 256 -10.41 -0.98 4.59
CA TRP A 256 -10.61 -0.14 3.41
C TRP A 256 -9.79 1.15 3.39
N TYR A 257 -8.95 1.40 4.37
CA TYR A 257 -8.25 2.68 4.50
C TYR A 257 -7.26 2.99 3.35
N LEU A 258 -6.85 1.98 2.57
CA LEU A 258 -6.05 2.13 1.34
C LEU A 258 -6.90 1.97 0.06
N ALA A 259 -8.20 1.72 0.20
CA ALA A 259 -9.07 1.53 -0.93
C ALA A 259 -9.46 2.86 -1.57
N HIS A 260 -9.61 2.85 -2.88
CA HIS A 260 -10.21 3.94 -3.64
C HIS A 260 -11.67 3.59 -3.90
N LEU A 261 -12.57 4.12 -3.07
CA LEU A 261 -13.99 3.82 -3.10
C LEU A 261 -14.67 4.57 -4.24
N TYR A 262 -15.60 3.94 -4.95
CA TYR A 262 -16.36 4.58 -6.01
C TYR A 262 -17.80 4.07 -6.04
N PHE A 263 -18.74 4.88 -6.53
CA PHE A 263 -20.14 4.49 -6.65
C PHE A 263 -20.38 3.82 -8.01
N SER A 264 -20.56 2.50 -8.01
CA SER A 264 -20.69 1.71 -9.24
C SER A 264 -22.03 1.89 -9.95
N ASP A 265 -23.03 2.48 -9.28
CA ASP A 265 -24.36 2.82 -9.82
C ASP A 265 -24.43 4.26 -10.38
N LEU A 266 -23.34 4.99 -10.35
CA LEU A 266 -23.22 6.34 -10.91
C LEU A 266 -22.15 6.36 -12.03
N PRO A 267 -22.19 7.36 -12.94
CA PRO A 267 -21.13 7.54 -13.93
C PRO A 267 -19.76 7.58 -13.27
N GLN A 268 -18.81 6.80 -13.81
CA GLN A 268 -17.43 6.75 -13.29
C GLN A 268 -16.74 8.11 -13.42
N GLY A 269 -15.85 8.41 -12.49
CA GLY A 269 -15.01 9.60 -12.55
C GLY A 269 -14.52 10.11 -11.20
N GLU A 270 -15.15 9.70 -10.10
CA GLU A 270 -14.76 10.15 -8.77
C GLU A 270 -14.45 8.96 -7.86
N TYR A 271 -13.34 9.10 -7.13
CA TYR A 271 -12.93 8.17 -6.09
C TYR A 271 -12.87 8.86 -4.74
N PHE A 272 -13.03 8.06 -3.69
CA PHE A 272 -13.04 8.52 -2.31
C PHE A 272 -12.15 7.64 -1.44
N ASP A 273 -11.46 8.26 -0.50
CA ASP A 273 -10.80 7.58 0.61
C ASP A 273 -11.76 7.48 1.79
N LEU A 274 -11.76 6.36 2.49
CA LEU A 274 -12.41 6.24 3.79
C LEU A 274 -11.45 6.76 4.87
N VAL A 275 -11.83 7.83 5.56
CA VAL A 275 -11.00 8.49 6.56
C VAL A 275 -11.67 8.58 7.92
N ARG A 276 -10.87 8.68 8.98
CA ARG A 276 -11.34 8.98 10.34
C ARG A 276 -11.45 10.47 10.57
N SER A 277 -12.53 10.92 11.19
CA SER A 277 -12.82 12.32 11.51
C SER A 277 -13.22 12.51 12.96
N LYS A 278 -12.85 13.66 13.54
CA LYS A 278 -13.34 14.13 14.83
C LYS A 278 -14.76 14.68 14.73
N THR A 279 -15.18 15.13 13.56
CA THR A 279 -16.48 15.74 13.31
C THR A 279 -17.43 14.78 12.57
N PRO A 280 -18.73 14.78 12.92
CA PRO A 280 -19.74 13.95 12.28
C PRO A 280 -20.02 14.36 10.83
N PRO A 281 -20.73 13.50 10.06
CA PRO A 281 -21.28 13.87 8.76
C PRO A 281 -22.05 15.19 8.79
N GLY A 282 -21.93 15.96 7.69
CA GLY A 282 -22.56 17.28 7.58
C GLY A 282 -21.77 18.44 8.19
N GLN A 283 -20.70 18.18 8.93
CA GLN A 283 -19.77 19.21 9.42
C GLN A 283 -18.46 19.19 8.62
N PRO A 284 -17.67 20.27 8.63
CA PRO A 284 -16.34 20.29 8.04
C PRO A 284 -15.49 19.13 8.55
N LEU A 285 -14.78 18.48 7.64
CA LEU A 285 -13.93 17.34 7.96
C LEU A 285 -12.76 17.76 8.86
N GLN A 286 -12.65 17.15 10.04
CA GLN A 286 -11.47 17.27 10.91
C GLN A 286 -10.77 15.90 10.97
N LEU A 287 -9.77 15.73 10.11
CA LEU A 287 -9.09 14.48 9.91
C LEU A 287 -8.37 14.01 11.19
N ILE A 288 -8.43 12.72 11.46
CA ILE A 288 -7.61 12.04 12.47
C ILE A 288 -6.46 11.35 11.73
N ALA A 289 -5.27 11.92 11.84
CA ALA A 289 -4.04 11.36 11.27
C ALA A 289 -3.34 10.49 12.32
N THR A 290 -3.16 9.21 12.00
CA THR A 290 -2.35 8.27 12.80
C THR A 290 -1.40 7.53 11.87
N ARG A 291 -0.35 6.92 12.39
CA ARG A 291 0.62 6.18 11.60
C ARG A 291 -0.03 4.96 10.93
N ARG A 292 -0.83 4.21 11.68
CA ARG A 292 -1.56 3.02 11.23
C ARG A 292 -3.07 3.21 11.40
N PRO A 293 -3.92 2.49 10.67
CA PRO A 293 -5.37 2.64 10.76
C PRO A 293 -5.93 2.22 12.13
N TYR A 294 -5.28 1.31 12.84
CA TYR A 294 -5.69 0.83 14.16
C TYR A 294 -5.06 1.58 15.34
N ASP A 295 -4.19 2.57 15.09
CA ASP A 295 -3.63 3.40 16.17
C ASP A 295 -4.72 4.25 16.86
N ASP A 296 -4.46 4.62 18.10
CA ASP A 296 -5.38 5.42 18.92
C ASP A 296 -5.75 6.73 18.20
N PRO A 297 -7.04 6.95 17.94
CA PRO A 297 -7.53 8.19 17.32
C PRO A 297 -7.46 9.41 18.23
N GLY A 298 -7.21 9.24 19.53
CA GLY A 298 -7.17 10.32 20.52
C GLY A 298 -8.52 10.99 20.79
N VAL A 299 -9.64 10.31 20.51
CA VAL A 299 -11.00 10.78 20.73
C VAL A 299 -11.92 9.62 21.13
N ASP A 300 -12.95 9.92 21.93
CA ASP A 300 -13.91 8.90 22.38
C ASP A 300 -14.82 8.39 21.26
N ARG A 301 -15.18 9.26 20.31
CA ARG A 301 -16.01 8.93 19.15
C ARG A 301 -15.29 9.24 17.85
N VAL A 302 -15.11 8.22 17.03
CA VAL A 302 -14.60 8.35 15.67
C VAL A 302 -15.77 8.38 14.69
N TYR A 303 -15.70 9.27 13.72
CA TYR A 303 -16.61 9.29 12.57
C TYR A 303 -15.85 8.89 11.31
N TYR A 304 -16.49 8.08 10.47
CA TYR A 304 -15.93 7.60 9.21
C TYR A 304 -16.54 8.42 8.07
N ARG A 305 -15.67 9.07 7.30
CA ARG A 305 -16.05 10.03 6.27
C ARG A 305 -15.43 9.64 4.92
N LEU A 306 -16.12 9.98 3.85
CA LEU A 306 -15.65 9.81 2.49
C LEU A 306 -14.98 11.11 2.02
N ARG A 307 -13.66 11.11 1.90
CA ARG A 307 -12.88 12.23 1.37
C ARG A 307 -12.63 12.00 -0.11
N ARG A 308 -12.98 12.97 -0.96
CA ARG A 308 -12.71 12.92 -2.39
C ARG A 308 -11.22 12.85 -2.67
N VAL A 309 -10.79 11.95 -3.56
CA VAL A 309 -9.40 11.81 -3.98
C VAL A 309 -9.07 12.92 -4.97
N GLU A 310 -8.00 13.66 -4.69
CA GLU A 310 -7.50 14.75 -5.55
C GLU A 310 -6.37 14.28 -6.46
N ASP A 311 -5.60 13.29 -6.03
CA ASP A 311 -4.45 12.77 -6.75
C ASP A 311 -4.85 11.95 -7.98
N THR A 312 -3.99 11.94 -8.99
CA THR A 312 -4.06 10.96 -10.08
C THR A 312 -3.71 9.58 -9.52
N LEU A 313 -4.62 8.63 -9.68
CA LEU A 313 -4.46 7.26 -9.20
C LEU A 313 -3.53 6.48 -10.12
N LEU A 314 -2.54 5.83 -9.53
CA LEU A 314 -1.58 4.99 -10.24
C LEU A 314 -2.02 3.54 -10.22
N SER A 315 -1.92 2.84 -11.34
CA SER A 315 -2.29 1.41 -11.43
C SER A 315 -1.60 0.52 -10.39
N LYS A 316 -0.36 0.87 -9.99
CA LYS A 316 0.40 0.12 -8.98
C LYS A 316 -0.22 0.13 -7.58
N THR A 317 -0.92 1.19 -7.21
CA THR A 317 -1.52 1.39 -5.87
C THR A 317 -3.05 1.48 -5.91
N HIS A 318 -3.66 1.41 -7.10
CA HIS A 318 -5.10 1.52 -7.25
C HIS A 318 -5.82 0.27 -6.78
N MET A 319 -6.67 0.43 -5.77
CA MET A 319 -7.53 -0.61 -5.19
C MET A 319 -8.99 -0.14 -5.28
N PRO A 320 -9.66 -0.27 -6.44
CA PRO A 320 -11.02 0.24 -6.64
C PRO A 320 -12.06 -0.67 -5.97
N TYR A 321 -12.74 -0.16 -4.93
CA TYR A 321 -13.80 -0.86 -4.24
C TYR A 321 -15.16 -0.22 -4.56
N ALA A 322 -16.04 -1.02 -5.17
CA ALA A 322 -17.36 -0.55 -5.57
C ALA A 322 -18.28 -0.37 -4.36
N LEU A 323 -18.89 0.79 -4.24
CA LEU A 323 -19.95 1.09 -3.29
C LEU A 323 -21.30 1.13 -4.04
N ASN A 324 -22.28 0.37 -3.53
CA ASN A 324 -23.64 0.34 -4.05
C ASN A 324 -24.60 -0.20 -2.98
N ALA A 325 -25.90 -0.20 -3.28
CA ALA A 325 -26.93 -0.68 -2.39
C ALA A 325 -26.79 -2.19 -2.04
N ALA A 326 -26.35 -3.01 -3.01
CA ALA A 326 -26.16 -4.45 -2.79
C ALA A 326 -25.04 -4.72 -1.80
N ARG A 327 -23.91 -4.01 -1.89
CA ARG A 327 -22.81 -4.11 -0.90
C ARG A 327 -23.26 -3.67 0.48
N MET A 328 -23.99 -2.57 0.59
CA MET A 328 -24.52 -2.09 1.86
C MET A 328 -25.46 -3.12 2.50
N ALA A 329 -26.36 -3.71 1.71
CA ALA A 329 -27.25 -4.80 2.16
C ALA A 329 -26.47 -6.05 2.58
N LYS A 330 -25.43 -6.45 1.83
CA LYS A 330 -24.55 -7.56 2.19
C LYS A 330 -23.85 -7.28 3.53
N MET A 331 -23.28 -6.11 3.75
CA MET A 331 -22.66 -5.73 5.02
C MET A 331 -23.65 -5.73 6.17
N THR A 332 -24.88 -5.25 5.95
CA THR A 332 -25.97 -5.33 6.92
C THR A 332 -26.26 -6.78 7.32
N THR A 333 -26.38 -7.67 6.32
CA THR A 333 -26.61 -9.11 6.55
C THR A 333 -25.45 -9.77 7.28
N LEU A 334 -24.22 -9.43 6.97
CA LEU A 334 -23.04 -10.02 7.58
C LEU A 334 -22.82 -9.55 9.04
N PHE A 335 -22.99 -8.26 9.32
CA PHE A 335 -22.55 -7.67 10.58
C PHE A 335 -23.68 -7.13 11.47
N LEU A 336 -24.79 -6.68 10.92
CA LEU A 336 -25.83 -6.03 11.72
C LEU A 336 -27.01 -6.95 12.02
N THR A 337 -27.36 -7.84 11.09
CA THR A 337 -28.49 -8.78 11.24
C THR A 337 -28.21 -9.92 12.23
N PRO A 338 -27.02 -10.58 12.27
CA PRO A 338 -26.79 -11.73 13.13
C PRO A 338 -26.97 -11.39 14.61
N ASP A 339 -27.46 -12.36 15.39
CA ASP A 339 -27.71 -12.19 16.83
C ASP A 339 -26.42 -12.39 17.63
N TYR A 340 -25.70 -11.29 17.87
CA TYR A 340 -24.57 -11.21 18.80
C TYR A 340 -24.53 -9.84 19.47
N ALA A 341 -23.94 -9.76 20.64
CA ALA A 341 -23.84 -8.53 21.42
C ALA A 341 -22.40 -7.99 21.45
N VAL A 342 -22.27 -6.68 21.36
CA VAL A 342 -21.02 -5.97 21.61
C VAL A 342 -21.16 -5.23 22.95
N GLY A 343 -20.60 -5.80 23.99
CA GLY A 343 -20.67 -5.25 25.35
C GLY A 343 -19.84 -3.97 25.51
N THR A 344 -18.58 -4.01 25.03
CA THR A 344 -17.62 -2.90 25.03
C THR A 344 -16.92 -2.83 23.67
N LEU A 345 -16.56 -1.62 23.24
CA LEU A 345 -15.67 -1.47 22.09
C LEU A 345 -14.24 -1.83 22.51
N PRO A 346 -13.46 -2.50 21.63
CA PRO A 346 -12.08 -2.83 21.92
C PRO A 346 -11.23 -1.56 22.08
N SER A 347 -10.28 -1.62 23.00
CA SER A 347 -9.32 -0.52 23.20
C SER A 347 -8.42 -0.33 21.97
N TYR A 348 -7.72 0.80 21.96
CA TYR A 348 -6.64 1.08 20.99
C TYR A 348 -5.24 0.76 21.55
N GLU A 349 -5.17 0.09 22.70
CA GLU A 349 -3.88 -0.42 23.21
C GLU A 349 -3.22 -1.32 22.16
N PRO A 350 -1.91 -1.16 21.88
CA PRO A 350 -1.23 -1.89 20.82
C PRO A 350 -1.43 -3.40 20.84
N ALA A 351 -1.45 -4.01 22.04
CA ALA A 351 -1.64 -5.45 22.19
C ALA A 351 -3.03 -5.94 21.77
N VAL A 352 -4.04 -5.05 21.81
CA VAL A 352 -5.41 -5.34 21.35
C VAL A 352 -5.60 -4.93 19.91
N ALA A 353 -5.30 -3.67 19.60
CA ALA A 353 -5.65 -3.07 18.33
C ALA A 353 -4.91 -3.67 17.12
N SER A 354 -3.65 -4.10 17.31
CA SER A 354 -2.85 -4.71 16.24
C SER A 354 -3.17 -6.18 15.97
N ASN A 355 -4.00 -6.82 16.83
CA ASN A 355 -4.40 -8.20 16.66
C ASN A 355 -5.91 -8.28 16.33
N PRO A 356 -6.30 -8.53 15.07
CA PRO A 356 -7.70 -8.52 14.66
C PRO A 356 -8.52 -9.62 15.32
N PHE A 357 -7.90 -10.70 15.78
CA PHE A 357 -8.59 -11.78 16.47
C PHE A 357 -9.01 -11.38 17.87
N ILE A 358 -8.31 -10.43 18.51
CA ILE A 358 -8.68 -9.83 19.80
C ILE A 358 -9.61 -8.62 19.56
N ALA A 359 -9.21 -7.69 18.71
CA ALA A 359 -9.97 -6.45 18.50
C ALA A 359 -11.38 -6.68 17.98
N PHE A 360 -11.56 -7.70 17.13
CA PHE A 360 -12.85 -7.99 16.49
C PHE A 360 -13.42 -9.36 16.89
N GLU A 361 -13.06 -9.88 18.04
CA GLU A 361 -13.56 -11.17 18.55
C GLU A 361 -15.09 -11.23 18.55
N ALA A 362 -15.75 -10.12 18.92
CA ALA A 362 -17.21 -10.04 18.95
C ALA A 362 -17.88 -10.12 17.57
N LEU A 363 -17.18 -9.81 16.48
CA LEU A 363 -17.72 -9.95 15.13
C LEU A 363 -17.63 -11.42 14.67
N PRO A 364 -18.70 -12.00 14.08
CA PRO A 364 -18.67 -13.40 13.62
C PRO A 364 -17.53 -13.64 12.64
N ALA A 365 -16.68 -14.65 12.88
CA ALA A 365 -15.50 -14.96 12.06
C ALA A 365 -15.86 -15.21 10.59
N GLN A 366 -16.96 -15.95 10.35
CA GLN A 366 -17.46 -16.23 9.00
C GLN A 366 -17.92 -14.95 8.27
N ALA A 367 -18.53 -13.99 9.00
CA ALA A 367 -18.92 -12.70 8.41
C ALA A 367 -17.69 -11.88 8.01
N ARG A 368 -16.65 -11.85 8.86
CA ARG A 368 -15.36 -11.21 8.56
C ARG A 368 -14.70 -11.84 7.33
N TYR A 369 -14.67 -13.18 7.25
CA TYR A 369 -14.09 -13.88 6.11
C TYR A 369 -14.83 -13.57 4.81
N ARG A 370 -16.18 -13.69 4.79
CA ARG A 370 -16.98 -13.37 3.60
C ARG A 370 -16.85 -11.91 3.15
N PHE A 371 -16.67 -10.99 4.09
CA PHE A 371 -16.38 -9.60 3.79
C PHE A 371 -15.01 -9.44 3.10
N MET A 372 -13.98 -10.12 3.60
CA MET A 372 -12.63 -10.04 3.03
C MET A 372 -12.50 -10.72 1.66
N LEU A 373 -13.28 -11.77 1.41
CA LEU A 373 -13.27 -12.48 0.13
C LEU A 373 -13.74 -11.59 -1.04
N ASP A 374 -14.55 -10.56 -0.79
CA ASP A 374 -14.98 -9.62 -1.83
C ASP A 374 -13.81 -8.81 -2.40
N GLU A 375 -12.76 -8.62 -1.64
CA GLU A 375 -11.59 -7.81 -2.02
C GLU A 375 -10.28 -8.61 -1.92
N ALA A 376 -10.37 -9.92 -1.99
CA ALA A 376 -9.22 -10.82 -1.79
C ALA A 376 -8.08 -10.55 -2.77
N GLN A 377 -8.36 -10.15 -4.01
CA GLN A 377 -7.35 -9.74 -4.99
C GLN A 377 -6.44 -8.64 -4.43
N TYR A 378 -7.04 -7.61 -3.84
CA TYR A 378 -6.29 -6.45 -3.34
C TYR A 378 -5.58 -6.74 -2.02
N THR A 379 -6.16 -7.57 -1.17
CA THR A 379 -5.49 -8.06 0.03
C THR A 379 -4.23 -8.86 -0.33
N VAL A 380 -4.33 -9.79 -1.28
CA VAL A 380 -3.18 -10.55 -1.79
C VAL A 380 -2.19 -9.64 -2.51
N MET A 381 -2.67 -8.66 -3.30
CA MET A 381 -1.78 -7.68 -3.94
C MET A 381 -1.00 -6.85 -2.91
N GLY A 382 -1.64 -6.40 -1.83
CA GLY A 382 -1.00 -5.70 -0.72
C GLY A 382 0.05 -6.57 -0.03
N PHE A 383 -0.23 -7.86 0.14
CA PHE A 383 0.73 -8.82 0.67
C PHE A 383 1.97 -8.99 -0.22
N ILE A 384 1.78 -9.08 -1.53
CA ILE A 384 2.88 -9.32 -2.48
C ILE A 384 3.75 -8.06 -2.68
N LYS A 385 3.13 -6.89 -2.84
CA LYS A 385 3.83 -5.64 -3.15
C LYS A 385 4.07 -4.73 -1.95
N GLY A 386 3.33 -4.94 -0.85
CA GLY A 386 3.17 -3.93 0.17
C GLY A 386 2.40 -2.70 -0.33
N PRO A 387 2.12 -1.72 0.53
CA PRO A 387 1.45 -0.46 0.16
C PRO A 387 2.43 0.54 -0.47
N VAL A 388 3.47 0.08 -1.17
CA VAL A 388 4.56 0.89 -1.75
C VAL A 388 4.68 0.68 -3.26
N CYS A 389 5.19 1.67 -3.96
CA CYS A 389 5.49 1.54 -5.39
C CYS A 389 6.80 0.78 -5.66
N ARG A 390 7.73 0.73 -4.72
CA ARG A 390 9.03 0.04 -4.79
C ARG A 390 8.99 -1.26 -3.99
N GLY A 391 8.23 -2.25 -4.44
CA GLY A 391 7.98 -3.49 -3.71
C GLY A 391 9.02 -4.61 -3.88
N GLN A 392 10.24 -4.37 -4.41
CA GLN A 392 11.21 -5.42 -4.74
C GLN A 392 11.57 -6.32 -3.57
N VAL A 393 11.68 -5.76 -2.39
CA VAL A 393 12.02 -6.53 -1.18
C VAL A 393 10.95 -7.58 -0.89
N ALA A 394 9.68 -7.23 -1.04
CA ALA A 394 8.57 -8.16 -0.90
C ALA A 394 8.58 -9.26 -1.99
N LEU A 395 8.97 -8.93 -3.22
CA LEU A 395 8.98 -9.87 -4.35
C LEU A 395 9.96 -11.03 -4.18
N SER A 396 10.96 -10.90 -3.30
CA SER A 396 11.92 -11.96 -3.04
C SER A 396 11.36 -13.17 -2.28
N VAL A 397 10.16 -13.06 -1.69
CA VAL A 397 9.50 -14.16 -0.94
C VAL A 397 8.51 -14.96 -1.80
N ILE A 398 8.27 -14.58 -3.06
CA ILE A 398 7.40 -15.30 -3.97
C ILE A 398 8.17 -15.92 -5.13
N ASN A 399 7.69 -17.05 -5.60
CA ASN A 399 8.11 -17.61 -6.87
C ASN A 399 7.49 -16.80 -8.03
N ASP A 400 8.03 -16.97 -9.22
CA ASP A 400 7.66 -16.14 -10.37
C ASP A 400 6.18 -16.26 -10.78
N TYR A 401 5.51 -17.38 -10.39
CA TYR A 401 4.17 -17.68 -10.84
C TYR A 401 3.42 -18.59 -9.87
N SER A 402 2.30 -18.12 -9.32
CA SER A 402 1.51 -18.88 -8.33
C SER A 402 0.02 -18.71 -8.54
N TRP A 403 -0.76 -19.78 -8.30
CA TRP A 403 -2.21 -19.72 -8.18
C TRP A 403 -2.63 -19.65 -6.72
N VAL A 404 -3.66 -18.85 -6.44
CA VAL A 404 -4.20 -18.66 -5.10
C VAL A 404 -5.66 -19.05 -5.09
N PHE A 405 -6.02 -19.88 -4.15
CA PHE A 405 -7.37 -20.36 -3.87
C PHE A 405 -7.75 -20.01 -2.44
N PHE A 406 -9.05 -20.04 -2.15
CA PHE A 406 -9.57 -19.75 -0.82
C PHE A 406 -10.36 -20.96 -0.29
N VAL A 407 -10.32 -21.17 1.03
CA VAL A 407 -11.14 -22.17 1.70
C VAL A 407 -12.61 -21.72 1.61
N ASP A 408 -13.52 -22.68 1.40
CA ASP A 408 -14.95 -22.38 1.38
C ASP A 408 -15.41 -21.88 2.77
N PRO A 409 -16.05 -20.71 2.88
CA PRO A 409 -16.47 -20.17 4.17
C PRO A 409 -17.52 -21.02 4.89
N ASP A 410 -18.21 -21.93 4.21
CA ASP A 410 -19.19 -22.84 4.80
C ASP A 410 -18.61 -24.21 5.15
N LEU A 411 -17.30 -24.42 4.96
CA LEU A 411 -16.65 -25.70 5.23
C LEU A 411 -16.71 -26.11 6.71
N THR A 412 -16.65 -25.13 7.61
CA THR A 412 -16.75 -25.30 9.06
C THR A 412 -17.88 -24.46 9.65
N SER A 413 -18.47 -24.89 10.74
CA SER A 413 -19.46 -24.06 11.42
C SER A 413 -18.79 -22.85 12.07
N SER A 414 -19.47 -21.70 12.03
CA SER A 414 -19.02 -20.44 12.62
C SER A 414 -18.62 -20.58 14.11
N ASP A 415 -19.37 -21.37 14.88
CA ASP A 415 -19.13 -21.54 16.31
C ASP A 415 -17.87 -22.36 16.61
N HIS A 416 -17.62 -23.41 15.83
CA HIS A 416 -16.40 -24.22 16.00
C HIS A 416 -15.14 -23.45 15.61
N GLU A 417 -15.19 -22.67 14.55
CA GLU A 417 -14.07 -21.82 14.14
C GLU A 417 -13.81 -20.69 15.14
N ALA A 418 -14.85 -20.03 15.64
CA ALA A 418 -14.73 -19.00 16.67
C ALA A 418 -14.12 -19.57 17.97
N ALA A 419 -14.59 -20.73 18.42
CA ALA A 419 -14.05 -21.39 19.60
C ALA A 419 -12.57 -21.79 19.42
N PHE A 420 -12.21 -22.32 18.25
CA PHE A 420 -10.80 -22.61 17.93
C PHE A 420 -9.94 -21.36 17.99
N LEU A 421 -10.37 -20.26 17.34
CA LEU A 421 -9.63 -19.00 17.30
C LEU A 421 -9.45 -18.38 18.68
N ALA A 422 -10.48 -18.41 19.53
CA ALA A 422 -10.40 -17.92 20.91
C ALA A 422 -9.30 -18.61 21.73
N HIS A 423 -9.01 -19.90 21.44
CA HIS A 423 -7.91 -20.63 22.08
C HIS A 423 -6.53 -20.38 21.43
N GLN A 424 -6.47 -19.68 20.29
CA GLN A 424 -5.24 -19.43 19.55
C GLN A 424 -4.75 -17.98 19.60
N LEU A 425 -5.42 -17.09 20.32
CA LEU A 425 -5.10 -15.64 20.34
C LEU A 425 -3.62 -15.37 20.65
N ASP A 426 -3.03 -16.10 21.61
CA ASP A 426 -1.63 -15.96 21.97
C ASP A 426 -0.67 -16.45 20.87
N ASN A 427 -1.09 -17.41 20.03
CA ASN A 427 -0.31 -17.96 18.94
C ASN A 427 -0.45 -17.14 17.65
N LEU A 428 -1.51 -16.35 17.52
CA LEU A 428 -1.82 -15.50 16.35
C LEU A 428 -1.29 -14.05 16.49
N GLN A 429 -0.27 -13.84 17.34
CA GLN A 429 0.36 -12.53 17.49
C GLN A 429 1.06 -12.11 16.19
N LEU A 430 0.94 -10.82 15.85
CA LEU A 430 1.58 -10.23 14.68
C LEU A 430 2.80 -9.36 15.08
N PRO A 431 3.81 -9.20 14.20
CA PRO A 431 4.96 -8.35 14.45
C PRO A 431 4.63 -6.90 14.81
N ALA A 432 3.50 -6.39 14.31
CA ALA A 432 3.04 -5.02 14.56
C ALA A 432 2.76 -4.68 16.05
N GLN A 433 2.63 -5.69 16.92
CA GLN A 433 2.50 -5.50 18.37
C GLN A 433 3.79 -4.98 19.04
N GLN A 434 4.93 -5.19 18.38
CA GLN A 434 6.22 -4.78 18.91
C GLN A 434 6.64 -3.50 18.18
N GLY A 435 7.10 -2.52 18.96
CA GLY A 435 7.84 -1.40 18.39
C GLY A 435 9.10 -1.89 17.67
N SER A 436 9.72 -1.02 16.88
CA SER A 436 10.95 -1.28 16.17
C SER A 436 12.05 -1.80 17.12
N ASP A 437 12.43 -3.07 16.97
CA ASP A 437 13.50 -3.67 17.77
C ASP A 437 14.43 -4.47 16.84
N VAL A 438 15.73 -4.23 16.97
CA VAL A 438 16.76 -4.81 16.06
C VAL A 438 17.11 -6.26 16.42
N ARG A 439 16.34 -6.94 17.27
CA ARG A 439 16.59 -8.32 17.73
C ARG A 439 16.10 -9.42 16.78
N LEU A 440 16.35 -9.28 15.49
CA LEU A 440 15.82 -10.10 14.41
C LEU A 440 15.91 -11.62 14.63
N VAL A 441 17.02 -12.13 15.17
CA VAL A 441 17.20 -13.58 15.37
C VAL A 441 16.31 -14.11 16.51
N LEU A 442 16.14 -13.34 17.58
CA LEU A 442 15.27 -13.70 18.69
C LEU A 442 13.80 -13.66 18.27
N ASP A 443 13.46 -12.67 17.47
CA ASP A 443 12.11 -12.50 16.96
C ASP A 443 11.74 -13.61 15.95
N TRP A 444 12.64 -14.01 15.07
CA TRP A 444 12.41 -15.15 14.18
C TRP A 444 12.08 -16.42 14.99
N LYS A 445 12.88 -16.72 16.02
CA LYS A 445 12.65 -17.88 16.89
C LYS A 445 11.29 -17.78 17.58
N LYS A 446 10.95 -16.61 18.15
CA LYS A 446 9.66 -16.39 18.80
C LYS A 446 8.49 -16.67 17.83
N TYR A 447 8.50 -16.03 16.65
CA TYR A 447 7.39 -16.18 15.70
C TYR A 447 7.35 -17.56 15.06
N SER A 448 8.47 -18.24 14.83
CA SER A 448 8.50 -19.62 14.37
C SER A 448 7.89 -20.60 15.40
N GLU A 449 8.12 -20.35 16.70
CA GLU A 449 7.52 -21.13 17.78
C GLU A 449 6.01 -20.88 17.91
N LEU A 450 5.56 -19.62 17.78
CA LEU A 450 4.14 -19.25 17.78
C LEU A 450 3.40 -19.90 16.60
N GLU A 451 3.96 -19.76 15.41
CA GLU A 451 3.41 -20.38 14.20
C GLU A 451 3.37 -21.91 14.29
N THR A 452 4.44 -22.51 14.81
CA THR A 452 4.50 -23.94 15.08
C THR A 452 3.37 -24.43 16.01
N ARG A 453 3.13 -23.71 17.10
CA ARG A 453 2.04 -24.04 18.04
C ARG A 453 0.67 -23.88 17.39
N TYR A 454 0.48 -22.80 16.64
CA TYR A 454 -0.76 -22.55 15.91
C TYR A 454 -1.03 -23.65 14.87
N LEU A 455 -0.05 -23.99 14.02
CA LEU A 455 -0.20 -24.99 12.97
C LEU A 455 -0.44 -26.40 13.54
N ARG A 456 0.16 -26.72 14.68
CA ARG A 456 -0.11 -27.99 15.38
C ARG A 456 -1.56 -28.02 15.88
N ALA A 457 -2.01 -26.99 16.57
CA ALA A 457 -3.38 -26.89 17.04
C ALA A 457 -4.40 -26.93 15.89
N LYS A 458 -4.08 -26.22 14.78
CA LYS A 458 -4.88 -26.25 13.57
C LYS A 458 -4.96 -27.64 12.94
N SER A 459 -3.86 -28.39 12.91
CA SER A 459 -3.82 -29.75 12.38
C SER A 459 -4.67 -30.71 13.23
N GLU A 460 -4.63 -30.58 14.57
CA GLU A 460 -5.48 -31.35 15.49
C GLU A 460 -6.96 -31.01 15.30
N TYR A 461 -7.28 -29.70 15.25
CA TYR A 461 -8.65 -29.21 14.98
C TYR A 461 -9.16 -29.73 13.64
N THR A 462 -8.37 -29.60 12.58
CA THR A 462 -8.76 -30.04 11.23
C THR A 462 -8.90 -31.56 11.16
N SER A 463 -8.02 -32.32 11.84
CA SER A 463 -8.11 -33.79 11.89
C SER A 463 -9.41 -34.24 12.53
N THR A 464 -9.84 -33.57 13.62
CA THR A 464 -11.11 -33.88 14.31
C THR A 464 -12.32 -33.45 13.47
N ALA A 465 -12.27 -32.24 12.87
CA ALA A 465 -13.35 -31.73 12.04
C ALA A 465 -13.58 -32.55 10.76
N PHE A 466 -12.54 -33.16 10.22
CA PHE A 466 -12.55 -33.89 8.94
C PHE A 466 -12.28 -35.39 9.11
N GLU A 467 -12.63 -35.98 10.24
CA GLU A 467 -12.54 -37.41 10.42
C GLU A 467 -13.57 -38.19 9.58
N GLY A 468 -13.19 -39.40 9.16
CA GLY A 468 -14.07 -40.35 8.48
C GLY A 468 -14.56 -39.88 7.11
N LYS A 469 -15.88 -39.67 6.96
CA LYS A 469 -16.53 -39.26 5.70
C LYS A 469 -16.39 -37.76 5.39
N ASN A 470 -15.93 -36.96 6.34
CA ASN A 470 -15.83 -35.51 6.19
C ASN A 470 -14.46 -35.04 5.66
N ARG A 471 -13.67 -35.90 5.03
CA ARG A 471 -12.36 -35.51 4.47
C ARG A 471 -12.48 -34.40 3.45
N PRO A 472 -11.51 -33.45 3.39
CA PRO A 472 -11.54 -32.36 2.43
C PRO A 472 -11.66 -32.87 0.99
N THR A 473 -12.71 -32.47 0.29
CA THR A 473 -12.90 -32.71 -1.15
C THR A 473 -12.59 -31.41 -1.92
N LEU A 474 -12.86 -31.40 -3.23
CA LEU A 474 -12.77 -30.16 -4.01
C LEU A 474 -13.73 -29.07 -3.49
N ASP A 475 -14.80 -29.45 -2.77
CA ASP A 475 -15.74 -28.48 -2.19
C ASP A 475 -15.14 -27.69 -1.03
N ALA A 476 -14.00 -28.13 -0.48
CA ALA A 476 -13.23 -27.31 0.45
C ALA A 476 -12.63 -26.05 -0.19
N VAL A 477 -12.58 -25.96 -1.52
CA VAL A 477 -12.14 -24.79 -2.25
C VAL A 477 -13.36 -23.97 -2.67
N TRP A 478 -13.41 -22.73 -2.20
CA TRP A 478 -14.50 -21.79 -2.48
C TRP A 478 -14.66 -21.54 -3.98
N ALA A 479 -15.88 -21.61 -4.46
CA ALA A 479 -16.23 -21.41 -5.86
C ALA A 479 -16.86 -20.04 -6.15
N GLY A 480 -16.55 -19.02 -5.33
CA GLY A 480 -16.98 -17.64 -5.57
C GLY A 480 -18.47 -17.39 -5.38
N ASP A 481 -19.18 -18.25 -4.63
CA ASP A 481 -20.66 -18.21 -4.51
C ASP A 481 -21.34 -18.15 -5.90
N GLY A 482 -20.67 -18.68 -6.92
CA GLY A 482 -21.12 -18.74 -8.32
C GLY A 482 -20.86 -17.49 -9.16
N ASN A 483 -20.42 -16.36 -8.58
CA ASN A 483 -20.27 -15.10 -9.30
C ASN A 483 -19.11 -14.19 -8.83
N ASN A 484 -18.38 -14.54 -7.77
CA ASN A 484 -17.29 -13.71 -7.27
C ASN A 484 -15.94 -14.13 -7.90
N PRO A 485 -15.35 -13.31 -8.80
CA PRO A 485 -14.12 -13.66 -9.51
C PRO A 485 -12.88 -13.71 -8.60
N ASN A 486 -12.97 -13.26 -7.34
CA ASN A 486 -11.91 -13.42 -6.36
C ASN A 486 -11.69 -14.88 -5.90
N ALA A 487 -12.54 -15.83 -6.32
CA ALA A 487 -12.42 -17.23 -5.93
C ALA A 487 -11.09 -17.88 -6.35
N ALA A 488 -10.45 -17.35 -7.40
CA ALA A 488 -9.12 -17.76 -7.78
C ALA A 488 -8.32 -16.56 -8.31
N LEU A 489 -7.04 -16.50 -7.93
CA LEU A 489 -6.15 -15.44 -8.34
C LEU A 489 -4.87 -16.03 -8.92
N THR A 490 -4.23 -15.26 -9.80
CA THR A 490 -2.89 -15.55 -10.30
C THR A 490 -1.94 -14.45 -9.90
N ILE A 491 -0.80 -14.85 -9.30
CA ILE A 491 0.31 -13.96 -8.97
C ILE A 491 1.35 -14.09 -10.07
N PHE A 492 1.72 -12.97 -10.69
CA PHE A 492 2.84 -12.88 -11.62
C PHE A 492 3.92 -11.99 -11.01
N ARG A 493 5.15 -12.47 -11.05
CA ARG A 493 6.32 -11.66 -10.78
C ARG A 493 6.82 -11.04 -12.08
N HIS A 494 7.08 -9.74 -12.02
CA HIS A 494 7.75 -8.97 -13.07
C HIS A 494 9.00 -8.37 -12.47
N GLU A 495 10.13 -8.41 -13.08
CA GLU A 495 11.43 -7.90 -12.61
C GLU A 495 11.43 -7.12 -11.27
N ASP A 496 10.88 -5.92 -11.26
CA ASP A 496 10.80 -5.01 -10.11
C ASP A 496 9.40 -4.87 -9.48
N SER A 497 8.42 -5.67 -9.93
CA SER A 497 7.04 -5.59 -9.48
C SER A 497 6.37 -6.97 -9.56
N ALA A 498 5.16 -7.08 -9.02
CA ALA A 498 4.28 -8.21 -9.21
C ALA A 498 2.85 -7.73 -9.50
N SER A 499 2.08 -8.57 -10.17
CA SER A 499 0.66 -8.37 -10.40
C SER A 499 -0.13 -9.51 -9.79
N VAL A 500 -1.32 -9.19 -9.25
CA VAL A 500 -2.32 -10.16 -8.81
C VAL A 500 -3.56 -9.92 -9.64
N VAL A 501 -3.96 -10.92 -10.41
CA VAL A 501 -5.10 -10.84 -11.32
C VAL A 501 -6.11 -11.92 -10.99
N GLN A 502 -7.38 -11.67 -11.30
CA GLN A 502 -8.44 -12.63 -11.14
C GLN A 502 -8.34 -13.73 -12.20
N GLY A 503 -8.68 -14.95 -11.84
CA GLY A 503 -8.63 -16.13 -12.70
C GLY A 503 -7.33 -16.93 -12.61
N LEU A 504 -7.36 -18.14 -13.17
CA LEU A 504 -6.23 -19.06 -13.29
C LEU A 504 -5.60 -18.87 -14.67
N ILE A 505 -4.74 -17.88 -14.79
CA ILE A 505 -4.18 -17.43 -16.06
C ILE A 505 -2.82 -18.07 -16.30
N GLY A 506 -2.54 -18.45 -17.56
CA GLY A 506 -1.26 -18.99 -17.97
C GLY A 506 -1.13 -20.52 -17.83
N PRO A 507 0.09 -21.09 -17.93
CA PRO A 507 0.35 -22.50 -17.78
C PRO A 507 0.22 -22.97 -16.33
N GLN A 508 0.58 -24.21 -16.03
CA GLN A 508 0.63 -24.69 -14.65
C GLN A 508 1.57 -23.83 -13.79
N PRO A 509 1.10 -23.40 -12.59
CA PRO A 509 1.89 -22.54 -11.72
C PRO A 509 3.07 -23.28 -11.09
N GLN A 510 4.09 -22.53 -10.70
CA GLN A 510 5.22 -23.08 -9.95
C GLN A 510 4.80 -23.51 -8.55
N THR A 511 3.94 -22.72 -7.88
CA THR A 511 3.36 -23.04 -6.57
C THR A 511 1.87 -22.73 -6.55
N ALA A 512 1.17 -23.27 -5.54
CA ALA A 512 -0.24 -22.98 -5.33
C ALA A 512 -0.53 -22.75 -3.84
N TRP A 513 -1.46 -21.85 -3.55
CA TRP A 513 -1.83 -21.41 -2.21
C TRP A 513 -3.29 -21.72 -1.93
N LEU A 514 -3.61 -22.14 -0.71
CA LEU A 514 -4.98 -22.26 -0.21
C LEU A 514 -5.10 -21.43 1.08
N ILE A 515 -5.88 -20.36 1.03
CA ILE A 515 -5.98 -19.35 2.08
C ILE A 515 -7.33 -19.47 2.79
N GLY A 516 -7.32 -19.77 4.09
CA GLY A 516 -8.49 -19.69 4.95
C GLY A 516 -8.57 -18.38 5.72
N TYR A 517 -9.66 -18.20 6.49
CA TYR A 517 -9.94 -16.94 7.19
C TYR A 517 -8.78 -16.44 8.08
N PRO A 518 -8.21 -17.24 9.01
CA PRO A 518 -7.17 -16.71 9.90
C PRO A 518 -5.90 -16.30 9.16
N LEU A 519 -5.62 -16.95 8.05
CA LEU A 519 -4.48 -16.62 7.22
C LEU A 519 -4.72 -15.33 6.42
N LEU A 520 -5.90 -15.15 5.83
CA LEU A 520 -6.26 -13.94 5.08
C LEU A 520 -6.26 -12.69 5.97
N GLU A 521 -6.78 -12.82 7.19
CA GLU A 521 -6.79 -11.74 8.19
C GLU A 521 -5.35 -11.36 8.60
N ARG A 522 -4.47 -12.35 8.85
CA ARG A 522 -3.06 -12.09 9.18
C ARG A 522 -2.31 -11.45 7.99
N ILE A 523 -2.58 -11.88 6.78
CA ILE A 523 -2.03 -11.27 5.56
C ILE A 523 -2.39 -9.78 5.52
N HIS A 524 -3.66 -9.43 5.76
CA HIS A 524 -4.11 -8.04 5.76
C HIS A 524 -3.43 -7.22 6.87
N TYR A 525 -3.44 -7.71 8.11
CA TYR A 525 -2.86 -6.97 9.24
C TYR A 525 -1.34 -6.93 9.25
N LEU A 526 -0.66 -7.85 8.57
CA LEU A 526 0.79 -7.79 8.42
C LEU A 526 1.22 -6.69 7.44
N LEU A 527 0.62 -6.66 6.25
CA LEU A 527 1.15 -5.87 5.13
C LEU A 527 0.24 -4.77 4.62
N VAL A 528 -1.05 -4.82 4.90
CA VAL A 528 -1.95 -3.73 4.52
C VAL A 528 -2.14 -2.79 5.70
N ALA A 529 -2.68 -3.25 6.82
CA ALA A 529 -2.96 -2.39 7.97
C ALA A 529 -1.74 -2.12 8.86
N GLY A 530 -0.86 -3.11 9.03
CA GLY A 530 0.26 -3.06 9.97
C GLY A 530 1.59 -2.61 9.39
N TYR A 531 1.76 -2.62 8.06
CA TYR A 531 3.02 -2.25 7.44
C TYR A 531 3.25 -0.74 7.50
N ASP A 532 4.33 -0.36 8.13
CA ASP A 532 4.75 1.03 8.26
C ASP A 532 5.92 1.34 7.32
N VAL A 533 5.65 2.04 6.25
CA VAL A 533 6.67 2.45 5.27
C VAL A 533 7.67 3.46 5.84
N TYR A 534 7.31 4.11 6.93
CA TYR A 534 8.16 5.05 7.67
C TYR A 534 8.90 4.38 8.84
N GLY A 535 8.69 3.08 9.04
CA GLY A 535 9.36 2.25 10.03
C GLY A 535 10.85 2.07 9.76
N ASP A 536 11.57 1.59 10.74
CA ASP A 536 12.99 1.27 10.61
C ASP A 536 13.25 -0.05 9.88
N VAL A 537 14.52 -0.38 9.70
CA VAL A 537 14.96 -1.62 9.05
C VAL A 537 14.50 -2.87 9.84
N GLY A 538 14.41 -2.78 11.17
CA GLY A 538 13.94 -3.87 12.01
C GLY A 538 12.50 -4.24 11.71
N HIS A 539 11.61 -3.23 11.63
CA HIS A 539 10.22 -3.42 11.23
C HIS A 539 10.09 -4.06 9.84
N GLN A 540 10.85 -3.54 8.86
CA GLN A 540 10.80 -4.05 7.48
C GLN A 540 11.27 -5.50 7.39
N LEU A 541 12.38 -5.86 8.04
CA LEU A 541 12.93 -7.21 8.03
C LEU A 541 12.02 -8.21 8.77
N LEU A 542 11.46 -7.81 9.92
CA LEU A 542 10.56 -8.66 10.70
C LEU A 542 9.25 -8.93 9.95
N THR A 543 8.68 -7.90 9.34
CA THR A 543 7.48 -8.03 8.50
C THR A 543 7.73 -9.00 7.34
N ARG A 544 8.84 -8.84 6.64
CA ARG A 544 9.24 -9.71 5.53
C ARG A 544 9.45 -11.16 5.96
N MET A 545 10.09 -11.36 7.09
CA MET A 545 10.31 -12.69 7.64
C MET A 545 8.99 -13.39 7.99
N TYR A 546 8.04 -12.63 8.58
CA TYR A 546 6.73 -13.18 8.90
C TYR A 546 5.90 -13.49 7.64
N MET A 547 6.10 -12.76 6.55
CA MET A 547 5.49 -13.09 5.24
C MET A 547 5.84 -14.51 4.79
N ASP A 548 7.06 -14.98 5.02
CA ASP A 548 7.46 -16.33 4.66
C ASP A 548 6.66 -17.40 5.41
N PHE A 549 6.38 -17.21 6.71
CA PHE A 549 5.52 -18.12 7.46
C PHE A 549 4.11 -18.18 6.87
N LEU A 550 3.50 -17.02 6.56
CA LEU A 550 2.16 -16.98 5.97
C LEU A 550 2.12 -17.65 4.58
N ARG A 551 3.15 -17.42 3.76
CA ARG A 551 3.29 -18.08 2.45
C ARG A 551 3.42 -19.59 2.61
N MET A 552 4.30 -20.07 3.50
CA MET A 552 4.49 -21.48 3.76
C MET A 552 3.19 -22.12 4.26
N GLU A 553 2.44 -21.48 5.15
CA GLU A 553 1.13 -21.97 5.60
C GLU A 553 0.17 -22.10 4.42
N ALA A 554 0.06 -21.08 3.55
CA ALA A 554 -0.82 -21.12 2.38
C ALA A 554 -0.49 -22.29 1.45
N GLN A 555 0.79 -22.54 1.23
CA GLN A 555 1.27 -23.66 0.39
C GLN A 555 1.02 -25.01 1.06
N MET A 556 1.26 -25.13 2.37
CA MET A 556 0.99 -26.37 3.11
C MET A 556 -0.51 -26.68 3.13
N ASN A 557 -1.37 -25.68 3.28
CA ASN A 557 -2.82 -25.86 3.19
C ASN A 557 -3.24 -26.43 1.82
N TYR A 558 -2.67 -25.94 0.73
CA TYR A 558 -2.93 -26.51 -0.61
C TYR A 558 -2.48 -27.96 -0.70
N LEU A 559 -1.31 -28.30 -0.16
CA LEU A 559 -0.80 -29.68 -0.18
C LEU A 559 -1.70 -30.65 0.58
N THR A 560 -2.53 -30.19 1.54
CA THR A 560 -3.49 -31.08 2.24
C THR A 560 -4.54 -31.69 1.32
N LEU A 561 -4.80 -31.07 0.17
CA LEU A 561 -5.68 -31.62 -0.87
C LEU A 561 -5.07 -32.79 -1.62
N LEU A 562 -3.75 -32.97 -1.59
CA LEU A 562 -3.03 -34.06 -2.25
C LEU A 562 -2.96 -35.34 -1.36
N PRO A 563 -2.75 -36.51 -1.95
CA PRO A 563 -2.39 -37.71 -1.20
C PRO A 563 -1.12 -37.51 -0.37
N ILE A 564 -1.05 -38.10 0.80
CA ILE A 564 0.06 -37.87 1.76
C ILE A 564 1.44 -38.15 1.14
N ASP A 565 1.56 -39.22 0.38
CA ASP A 565 2.81 -39.66 -0.29
C ASP A 565 3.25 -38.69 -1.42
N ALA A 566 2.34 -37.92 -1.97
CA ALA A 566 2.65 -36.93 -3.00
C ALA A 566 3.09 -35.56 -2.42
N ARG A 567 2.66 -35.20 -1.19
CA ARG A 567 2.91 -33.89 -0.57
C ARG A 567 4.39 -33.57 -0.47
N ASP A 568 5.18 -34.49 0.03
CA ASP A 568 6.62 -34.31 0.22
C ASP A 568 7.32 -34.05 -1.11
N ARG A 569 7.00 -34.83 -2.15
CA ARG A 569 7.60 -34.68 -3.49
C ARG A 569 7.30 -33.29 -4.07
N VAL A 570 6.06 -32.81 -3.96
CA VAL A 570 5.66 -31.48 -4.47
C VAL A 570 6.33 -30.37 -3.67
N ARG A 571 6.33 -30.48 -2.34
CA ARG A 571 7.00 -29.51 -1.46
C ARG A 571 8.50 -29.42 -1.74
N ASP A 572 9.19 -30.53 -1.87
CA ASP A 572 10.64 -30.57 -2.09
C ASP A 572 11.03 -29.95 -3.44
N VAL A 573 10.15 -30.04 -4.44
CA VAL A 573 10.33 -29.30 -5.70
C VAL A 573 10.18 -27.79 -5.48
N TRP A 574 9.15 -27.36 -4.75
CA TRP A 574 8.90 -25.94 -4.49
C TRP A 574 10.02 -25.26 -3.68
N TYR A 575 10.62 -26.00 -2.74
CA TYR A 575 11.65 -25.50 -1.82
C TYR A 575 13.07 -25.97 -2.14
N ARG A 576 13.33 -26.41 -3.38
CA ARG A 576 14.64 -26.93 -3.79
C ARG A 576 15.80 -25.97 -3.49
N GLY A 577 15.62 -24.66 -3.67
CA GLY A 577 16.62 -23.63 -3.42
C GLY A 577 16.57 -22.98 -2.04
N ALA A 578 15.70 -23.44 -1.14
CA ALA A 578 15.54 -22.85 0.18
C ALA A 578 16.76 -23.13 1.10
N SER A 579 16.97 -22.25 2.10
CA SER A 579 17.98 -22.42 3.13
C SER A 579 17.72 -23.67 4.00
N ASP A 580 18.76 -24.14 4.67
CA ASP A 580 18.63 -25.33 5.55
C ASP A 580 17.68 -25.07 6.73
N ASP A 581 17.62 -23.84 7.25
CA ASP A 581 16.68 -23.46 8.32
C ASP A 581 15.22 -23.57 7.87
N ILE A 582 14.91 -23.10 6.66
CA ILE A 582 13.57 -23.22 6.07
C ILE A 582 13.23 -24.70 5.83
N LYS A 583 14.16 -25.50 5.31
CA LYS A 583 13.96 -26.92 5.11
C LYS A 583 13.72 -27.66 6.44
N ALA A 584 14.50 -27.35 7.47
CA ALA A 584 14.32 -27.90 8.82
C ALA A 584 12.95 -27.53 9.42
N TYR A 585 12.52 -26.28 9.26
CA TYR A 585 11.18 -25.84 9.68
C TYR A 585 10.08 -26.64 8.96
N LEU A 586 10.18 -26.76 7.63
CA LEU A 586 9.22 -27.52 6.83
C LEU A 586 9.22 -29.02 7.14
N ASP A 587 10.38 -29.63 7.42
CA ASP A 587 10.48 -31.01 7.84
C ASP A 587 9.85 -31.27 9.21
N GLY A 588 10.00 -30.33 10.14
CA GLY A 588 9.26 -30.33 11.41
C GLY A 588 7.74 -30.26 11.21
N SER A 589 7.28 -29.55 10.19
CA SER A 589 5.85 -29.38 9.89
C SER A 589 5.18 -30.63 9.29
N LYS A 590 5.92 -31.60 8.74
CA LYS A 590 5.37 -32.86 8.20
C LYS A 590 4.46 -33.58 9.17
N ALA A 591 4.79 -33.52 10.46
CA ALA A 591 3.99 -34.14 11.51
C ALA A 591 2.62 -33.46 11.75
N TRP A 592 2.41 -32.24 11.27
CA TRP A 592 1.24 -31.44 11.57
C TRP A 592 0.18 -31.45 10.47
N PHE A 593 0.53 -31.80 9.23
CA PHE A 593 -0.41 -31.85 8.11
C PHE A 593 -0.83 -33.30 7.82
N LYS A 594 -1.47 -33.92 8.81
CA LYS A 594 -1.91 -35.32 8.78
C LYS A 594 -3.24 -35.60 8.08
N PRO A 595 -4.21 -34.66 7.96
CA PRO A 595 -5.51 -34.99 7.40
C PRO A 595 -5.38 -35.62 6.01
N GLN A 596 -6.05 -36.76 5.80
CA GLN A 596 -6.10 -37.39 4.49
C GLN A 596 -7.10 -36.61 3.60
N THR A 597 -6.75 -36.47 2.33
CA THR A 597 -7.68 -35.93 1.35
C THR A 597 -8.83 -36.93 1.08
N GLY A 598 -10.02 -36.37 0.81
CA GLY A 598 -11.18 -37.12 0.28
C GLY A 598 -11.18 -37.20 -1.25
N ILE A 599 -10.21 -36.53 -1.91
CA ILE A 599 -10.11 -36.51 -3.38
C ILE A 599 -9.46 -37.81 -3.85
N THR A 600 -10.12 -38.55 -4.73
CA THR A 600 -9.56 -39.72 -5.41
C THR A 600 -8.85 -39.27 -6.68
N TYR A 601 -7.59 -39.64 -6.83
CA TYR A 601 -6.75 -39.31 -7.99
C TYR A 601 -6.66 -40.50 -8.93
N GLN A 602 -6.59 -40.22 -10.24
CA GLN A 602 -6.58 -41.25 -11.28
C GLN A 602 -5.21 -41.39 -11.96
N THR A 603 -4.30 -40.45 -11.72
CA THR A 603 -2.97 -40.41 -12.34
C THR A 603 -1.86 -40.44 -11.32
N ASP A 604 -0.64 -40.78 -11.74
CA ASP A 604 0.58 -40.73 -10.93
C ASP A 604 1.08 -39.29 -10.68
N TYR A 605 0.38 -38.30 -11.26
CA TYR A 605 0.68 -36.86 -11.15
C TYR A 605 -0.44 -36.08 -10.44
N PRO A 606 -0.72 -36.38 -9.16
CA PRO A 606 -1.90 -35.85 -8.48
C PRO A 606 -1.93 -34.31 -8.38
N ASN A 607 -0.78 -33.64 -8.34
CA ASN A 607 -0.75 -32.18 -8.33
C ASN A 607 -1.24 -31.57 -9.66
N ALA A 608 -0.80 -32.10 -10.79
CA ALA A 608 -1.25 -31.66 -12.10
C ALA A 608 -2.77 -31.96 -12.30
N GLU A 609 -3.21 -33.12 -11.83
CA GLU A 609 -4.62 -33.51 -11.87
C GLU A 609 -5.48 -32.59 -10.98
N LEU A 610 -5.02 -32.25 -9.77
CA LEU A 610 -5.70 -31.31 -8.88
C LEU A 610 -5.86 -29.94 -9.55
N GLN A 611 -4.79 -29.39 -10.12
CA GLN A 611 -4.82 -28.09 -10.81
C GLN A 611 -5.83 -28.08 -11.95
N GLN A 612 -5.89 -29.14 -12.78
CA GLN A 612 -6.89 -29.26 -13.84
C GLN A 612 -8.33 -29.35 -13.32
N ARG A 613 -8.54 -30.03 -12.18
CA ARG A 613 -9.86 -30.13 -11.56
C ARG A 613 -10.30 -28.80 -10.98
N LEU A 614 -9.36 -28.04 -10.36
CA LEU A 614 -9.63 -26.70 -9.84
C LEU A 614 -9.94 -25.72 -10.98
N GLN A 615 -9.21 -25.78 -12.09
CA GLN A 615 -9.54 -24.96 -13.28
C GLN A 615 -10.98 -25.21 -13.74
N ARG A 616 -11.38 -26.48 -13.90
CA ARG A 616 -12.76 -26.82 -14.32
C ARG A 616 -13.81 -26.39 -13.30
N ARG A 617 -13.52 -26.50 -11.99
CA ARG A 617 -14.43 -26.07 -10.93
C ARG A 617 -14.68 -24.56 -10.94
N LEU A 618 -13.66 -23.78 -11.25
CA LEU A 618 -13.67 -22.30 -11.16
C LEU A 618 -13.94 -21.63 -12.52
N GLU A 619 -14.00 -22.40 -13.60
CA GLU A 619 -14.30 -21.89 -14.94
C GLU A 619 -15.60 -21.06 -15.00
N PRO A 620 -16.73 -21.48 -14.37
CA PRO A 620 -17.97 -20.69 -14.42
C PRO A 620 -17.88 -19.30 -13.84
N VAL A 621 -16.95 -19.07 -12.89
CA VAL A 621 -16.78 -17.76 -12.24
C VAL A 621 -15.91 -16.83 -13.07
N HIS A 622 -15.04 -17.36 -13.92
CA HIS A 622 -14.09 -16.58 -14.73
C HIS A 622 -14.49 -16.44 -16.20
N ASN A 623 -15.39 -17.31 -16.68
CA ASN A 623 -15.97 -17.29 -18.02
C ASN A 623 -17.49 -17.43 -17.91
N PRO A 624 -18.21 -16.41 -17.37
CA PRO A 624 -19.67 -16.44 -17.20
C PRO A 624 -20.43 -16.45 -18.54
#